data_3b8d6303e3440485200ee6ce6b2de907
#
_entry.id   3b8d6303e3440485200ee6ce6b2de907
#
_cell.length_a   1.000
_cell.length_b   1.000
_cell.length_c   1.000
_cell.angle_alpha   90.00
_cell.angle_beta   90.00
_cell.angle_gamma   90.00
#
_symmetry.space_group_name_H-M   'P 1'
#
loop_
_entity.id
_entity.type
_entity.pdbx_description
1 polymer ?
#
loop_
_entity_poly.entity_id
_entity_poly.type
_entity_poly.pdbx_seq_one_letter_code
_entity_poly.pdbx_strand_id
1 'polypeptide(L)'
;MILSEFTYREASGWHVEKLKLNHQNLIVGLNSVGKSRTISAIGHVASFIKGDIDAQGNFSCSLLLENGSRLEYSFDVVGGQVLAEELKKDGAVLIHRDFSSVKMYDDDTVSPPESKLLIQVRRDTKRYPEIEGIVQWAEHTSLFVFSNITTSPNSLSPYVISKEPLLPVMFSSISDDQREMLKGYMQELGYDVKDIKDYELS
;
A
#
# COMPACT_ATOMS: atom_id res chain seq x y z
N MET A 1 9.22 -1.47 -9.35
CA MET A 1 9.43 -0.71 -8.09
C MET A 1 9.09 -1.59 -6.89
N ILE A 2 9.89 -1.56 -5.81
CA ILE A 2 9.75 -2.44 -4.64
C ILE A 2 9.77 -1.61 -3.37
N LEU A 3 8.85 -1.88 -2.44
CA LEU A 3 8.92 -1.36 -1.08
C LEU A 3 10.07 -2.06 -0.35
N SER A 4 11.13 -1.33 -0.02
CA SER A 4 12.34 -1.89 0.60
C SER A 4 12.44 -1.62 2.11
N GLU A 5 11.81 -0.55 2.59
CA GLU A 5 11.73 -0.23 4.02
C GLU A 5 10.39 0.43 4.33
N PHE A 6 9.82 0.11 5.49
CA PHE A 6 8.53 0.61 5.94
C PHE A 6 8.57 0.94 7.43
N THR A 7 8.12 2.13 7.78
CA THR A 7 7.88 2.60 9.14
C THR A 7 6.49 3.19 9.22
N TYR A 8 5.75 2.86 10.26
CA TYR A 8 4.42 3.41 10.49
C TYR A 8 4.12 3.51 11.98
N ARG A 9 3.52 4.63 12.38
CA ARG A 9 3.06 4.86 13.76
C ARG A 9 1.63 5.39 13.73
N GLU A 10 0.74 4.69 14.39
CA GLU A 10 -0.63 5.14 14.61
C GLU A 10 -0.73 6.15 15.75
N ALA A 11 -1.77 6.98 15.71
CA ALA A 11 -2.12 7.87 16.83
C ALA A 11 -2.36 7.12 18.14
N SER A 12 -2.79 5.85 18.09
CA SER A 12 -2.94 4.96 19.25
C SER A 12 -1.63 4.55 19.93
N GLY A 13 -0.47 4.88 19.31
CA GLY A 13 0.87 4.54 19.79
C GLY A 13 1.41 3.20 19.25
N TRP A 14 0.58 2.37 18.59
CA TRP A 14 1.10 1.18 17.92
C TRP A 14 1.98 1.57 16.72
N HIS A 15 3.09 0.87 16.53
CA HIS A 15 4.03 1.19 15.48
C HIS A 15 4.77 -0.03 14.93
N VAL A 16 5.24 0.12 13.70
CA VAL A 16 6.24 -0.71 13.03
C VAL A 16 7.44 0.17 12.73
N GLU A 17 8.61 -0.23 13.14
CA GLU A 17 9.83 0.56 12.93
C GLU A 17 10.81 -0.18 12.03
N LYS A 18 11.21 0.48 10.94
CA LYS A 18 12.26 0.03 10.00
C LYS A 18 12.12 -1.42 9.53
N LEU A 19 10.89 -1.82 9.18
CA LEU A 19 10.65 -3.13 8.58
C LEU A 19 11.34 -3.18 7.21
N LYS A 20 12.36 -4.02 7.11
CA LYS A 20 13.05 -4.25 5.83
C LYS A 20 12.30 -5.29 5.02
N LEU A 21 12.10 -5.00 3.74
CA LEU A 21 11.32 -5.80 2.82
C LEU A 21 12.12 -6.11 1.56
N ASN A 22 11.81 -7.25 0.95
CA ASN A 22 12.36 -7.72 -0.31
C ASN A 22 11.20 -8.03 -1.28
N HIS A 23 11.49 -8.65 -2.44
CA HIS A 23 10.47 -9.10 -3.39
C HIS A 23 9.46 -10.08 -2.78
N GLN A 24 9.92 -10.94 -1.88
CA GLN A 24 9.09 -11.91 -1.16
C GLN A 24 9.45 -11.87 0.31
N ASN A 25 8.43 -11.80 1.17
CA ASN A 25 8.60 -11.71 2.60
C ASN A 25 7.64 -12.66 3.31
N LEU A 26 8.14 -13.34 4.33
CA LEU A 26 7.33 -14.15 5.23
C LEU A 26 7.40 -13.56 6.63
N ILE A 27 6.26 -13.12 7.17
CA ILE A 27 6.16 -12.60 8.53
C ILE A 27 5.67 -13.71 9.44
N VAL A 28 6.55 -14.22 10.30
CA VAL A 28 6.26 -15.27 11.27
C VAL A 28 6.33 -14.75 12.69
N GLY A 29 5.66 -15.41 13.61
CA GLY A 29 5.67 -15.07 15.03
C GLY A 29 4.46 -15.66 15.77
N LEU A 30 4.45 -15.55 17.09
CA LEU A 30 3.35 -16.00 17.94
C LEU A 30 2.03 -15.28 17.59
N ASN A 31 0.91 -15.85 18.00
CA ASN A 31 -0.39 -15.19 17.85
C ASN A 31 -0.40 -13.86 18.65
N SER A 32 -1.15 -12.89 18.13
CA SER A 32 -1.32 -11.56 18.75
C SER A 32 -0.09 -10.65 18.78
N VAL A 33 1.04 -11.00 18.15
CA VAL A 33 2.23 -10.11 18.08
C VAL A 33 2.13 -9.00 17.02
N GLY A 34 1.00 -8.89 16.31
CA GLY A 34 0.78 -7.79 15.36
C GLY A 34 1.09 -8.10 13.90
N LYS A 35 1.34 -9.37 13.51
CA LYS A 35 1.64 -9.74 12.10
C LYS A 35 0.61 -9.21 11.10
N SER A 36 -0.66 -9.52 11.32
CA SER A 36 -1.75 -9.07 10.44
C SER A 36 -1.91 -7.54 10.47
N ARG A 37 -1.70 -6.91 11.63
CA ARG A 37 -1.74 -5.45 11.78
C ARG A 37 -0.63 -4.77 10.98
N THR A 38 0.57 -5.37 10.94
CA THR A 38 1.69 -4.89 10.12
C THR A 38 1.35 -4.93 8.63
N ILE A 39 0.79 -6.04 8.15
CA ILE A 39 0.38 -6.17 6.75
C ILE A 39 -0.75 -5.18 6.43
N SER A 40 -1.74 -5.06 7.33
CA SER A 40 -2.84 -4.10 7.18
C SER A 40 -2.35 -2.65 7.16
N ALA A 41 -1.32 -2.30 7.94
CA ALA A 41 -0.74 -0.96 7.95
C ALA A 41 -0.17 -0.58 6.58
N ILE A 42 0.49 -1.51 5.87
CA ILE A 42 0.97 -1.28 4.49
C ILE A 42 -0.21 -0.98 3.55
N GLY A 43 -1.29 -1.77 3.62
CA GLY A 43 -2.50 -1.55 2.84
C GLY A 43 -3.19 -0.21 3.17
N HIS A 44 -3.27 0.17 4.44
CA HIS A 44 -3.83 1.47 4.86
C HIS A 44 -3.01 2.64 4.30
N VAL A 45 -1.68 2.57 4.39
CA VAL A 45 -0.82 3.62 3.83
C VAL A 45 -1.01 3.74 2.31
N ALA A 46 -1.09 2.63 1.59
CA ALA A 46 -1.41 2.67 0.16
C ALA A 46 -2.75 3.38 -0.10
N SER A 47 -3.78 3.13 0.74
CA SER A 47 -5.07 3.83 0.64
C SER A 47 -5.01 5.31 1.02
N PHE A 48 -4.18 5.69 1.99
CA PHE A 48 -3.92 7.09 2.28
C PHE A 48 -3.32 7.80 1.07
N ILE A 49 -2.30 7.21 0.44
CA ILE A 49 -1.62 7.76 -0.73
C ILE A 49 -2.58 7.93 -1.92
N LYS A 50 -3.46 6.95 -2.16
CA LYS A 50 -4.50 7.03 -3.19
C LYS A 50 -5.58 8.06 -2.90
N GLY A 51 -5.78 8.41 -1.63
CA GLY A 51 -6.87 9.27 -1.17
C GLY A 51 -8.21 8.54 -1.02
N ASP A 52 -8.21 7.20 -0.97
CA ASP A 52 -9.40 6.39 -0.73
C ASP A 52 -9.93 6.59 0.70
N ILE A 53 -9.02 6.83 1.64
CA ILE A 53 -9.29 7.18 3.04
C ILE A 53 -8.40 8.34 3.46
N ASP A 54 -8.82 9.08 4.48
CA ASP A 54 -8.03 10.19 5.00
C ASP A 54 -6.75 9.69 5.65
N ALA A 55 -5.63 10.33 5.31
CA ALA A 55 -4.34 10.00 5.89
C ALA A 55 -4.31 10.31 7.39
N GLN A 56 -3.61 9.48 8.16
CA GLN A 56 -3.43 9.69 9.60
C GLN A 56 -2.18 8.94 10.10
N GLY A 57 -1.61 9.44 11.20
CA GLY A 57 -0.42 8.90 11.79
C GLY A 57 0.86 9.36 11.10
N ASN A 58 1.97 8.80 11.53
CA ASN A 58 3.30 9.07 10.98
C ASN A 58 3.76 7.89 10.14
N PHE A 59 4.26 8.16 8.96
CA PHE A 59 4.69 7.17 7.99
C PHE A 59 6.01 7.54 7.34
N SER A 60 6.84 6.55 7.07
CA SER A 60 7.95 6.68 6.13
C SER A 60 8.24 5.37 5.41
N CYS A 61 8.63 5.47 4.15
CA CYS A 61 9.05 4.32 3.37
C CYS A 61 10.24 4.63 2.46
N SER A 62 10.88 3.56 2.02
CA SER A 62 11.83 3.60 0.92
C SER A 62 11.38 2.66 -0.18
N LEU A 63 11.34 3.17 -1.39
CA LEU A 63 11.00 2.45 -2.60
C LEU A 63 12.26 2.34 -3.48
N LEU A 64 12.60 1.14 -3.91
CA LEU A 64 13.68 0.89 -4.84
C LEU A 64 13.11 0.80 -6.25
N LEU A 65 13.58 1.67 -7.13
CA LEU A 65 13.21 1.72 -8.54
C LEU A 65 14.01 0.67 -9.35
N GLU A 66 13.51 0.31 -10.53
CA GLU A 66 14.16 -0.67 -11.41
C GLU A 66 15.54 -0.22 -11.91
N ASN A 67 15.74 1.09 -12.04
CA ASN A 67 17.04 1.68 -12.41
C ASN A 67 18.03 1.77 -11.25
N GLY A 68 17.68 1.26 -10.05
CA GLY A 68 18.50 1.29 -8.85
C GLY A 68 18.39 2.57 -8.02
N SER A 69 17.67 3.60 -8.48
CA SER A 69 17.40 4.81 -7.70
C SER A 69 16.48 4.52 -6.52
N ARG A 70 16.60 5.31 -5.46
CA ARG A 70 15.77 5.19 -4.24
C ARG A 70 14.88 6.40 -4.08
N LEU A 71 13.59 6.15 -3.90
CA LEU A 71 12.64 7.15 -3.42
C LEU A 71 12.42 6.95 -1.93
N GLU A 72 12.46 8.03 -1.17
CA GLU A 72 12.11 8.07 0.25
C GLU A 72 10.92 9.01 0.41
N TYR A 73 9.83 8.49 0.94
CA TYR A 73 8.61 9.26 1.13
C TYR A 73 8.13 9.15 2.57
N SER A 74 7.76 10.29 3.15
CA SER A 74 7.23 10.34 4.50
C SER A 74 6.15 11.40 4.65
N PHE A 75 5.24 11.19 5.60
CA PHE A 75 4.29 12.19 6.05
C PHE A 75 4.00 12.04 7.55
N ASP A 76 3.50 13.12 8.14
CA ASP A 76 2.94 13.17 9.49
C ASP A 76 1.59 13.85 9.46
N VAL A 77 0.55 13.15 9.92
CA VAL A 77 -0.84 13.62 9.91
C VAL A 77 -1.45 13.45 11.28
N VAL A 78 -1.91 14.54 11.88
CA VAL A 78 -2.56 14.58 13.20
C VAL A 78 -3.88 15.33 13.08
N GLY A 79 -4.95 14.70 13.57
CA GLY A 79 -6.28 15.32 13.56
C GLY A 79 -6.81 15.66 12.17
N GLY A 80 -6.37 14.95 11.13
CA GLY A 80 -6.75 15.21 9.75
C GLY A 80 -5.96 16.35 9.08
N GLN A 81 -4.94 16.89 9.74
CA GLN A 81 -4.05 17.91 9.17
C GLN A 81 -2.67 17.33 8.88
N VAL A 82 -2.15 17.60 7.70
CA VAL A 82 -0.80 17.22 7.29
C VAL A 82 0.19 18.19 7.91
N LEU A 83 0.93 17.75 8.92
CA LEU A 83 1.93 18.54 9.61
C LEU A 83 3.28 18.55 8.89
N ALA A 84 3.62 17.45 8.24
CA ALA A 84 4.83 17.31 7.46
C ALA A 84 4.61 16.36 6.29
N GLU A 85 5.29 16.61 5.17
CA GLU A 85 5.36 15.72 4.02
C GLU A 85 6.71 15.91 3.32
N GLU A 86 7.40 14.82 3.05
CA GLU A 86 8.70 14.89 2.40
C GLU A 86 8.84 13.77 1.36
N LEU A 87 9.36 14.13 0.18
CA LEU A 87 9.78 13.20 -0.86
C LEU A 87 11.22 13.49 -1.24
N LYS A 88 12.04 12.46 -1.22
CA LYS A 88 13.44 12.51 -1.69
C LYS A 88 13.68 11.47 -2.78
N LYS A 89 14.59 11.80 -3.69
CA LYS A 89 15.16 10.86 -4.65
C LYS A 89 16.68 10.88 -4.53
N ASP A 90 17.26 9.73 -4.22
CA ASP A 90 18.72 9.57 -4.04
C ASP A 90 19.30 10.64 -3.09
N GLY A 91 18.55 11.00 -2.04
CA GLY A 91 18.90 12.03 -1.06
C GLY A 91 18.54 13.48 -1.45
N ALA A 92 18.22 13.76 -2.71
CA ALA A 92 17.77 15.09 -3.13
C ALA A 92 16.30 15.30 -2.76
N VAL A 93 16.00 16.40 -2.06
CA VAL A 93 14.63 16.76 -1.63
C VAL A 93 13.84 17.29 -2.83
N LEU A 94 12.73 16.64 -3.14
CA LEU A 94 11.81 17.01 -4.22
C LEU A 94 10.55 17.67 -3.67
N ILE A 95 10.05 17.19 -2.55
CA ILE A 95 8.92 17.79 -1.81
C ILE A 95 9.38 17.96 -0.37
N HIS A 96 9.10 19.14 0.16
CA HIS A 96 9.22 19.46 1.57
C HIS A 96 8.01 20.29 1.99
N ARG A 97 7.29 19.83 2.99
CA ARG A 97 6.20 20.54 3.63
C ARG A 97 6.34 20.40 5.12
N ASP A 98 6.35 21.51 5.81
CA ASP A 98 6.26 21.59 7.24
C ASP A 98 5.23 22.69 7.64
N PHE A 99 5.15 22.98 8.93
CA PHE A 99 4.23 23.99 9.45
C PHE A 99 4.48 25.40 8.88
N SER A 100 5.70 25.70 8.44
CA SER A 100 6.13 27.04 8.06
C SER A 100 6.31 27.23 6.55
N SER A 101 6.52 26.16 5.82
CA SER A 101 6.93 26.21 4.41
C SER A 101 6.41 25.01 3.62
N VAL A 102 6.18 25.27 2.34
CA VAL A 102 5.90 24.24 1.34
C VAL A 102 6.81 24.47 0.15
N LYS A 103 7.58 23.47 -0.20
CA LYS A 103 8.42 23.44 -1.41
C LYS A 103 8.12 22.18 -2.20
N MET A 104 7.94 22.34 -3.51
CA MET A 104 7.68 21.24 -4.42
C MET A 104 8.56 21.38 -5.66
N TYR A 105 9.60 20.55 -5.78
CA TYR A 105 10.64 20.67 -6.79
C TYR A 105 11.27 22.08 -6.75
N ASP A 106 11.14 22.85 -7.82
CA ASP A 106 11.61 24.24 -7.91
C ASP A 106 10.49 25.28 -7.72
N ASP A 107 9.29 24.85 -7.30
CA ASP A 107 8.10 25.70 -7.13
C ASP A 107 7.80 25.93 -5.64
N ASP A 108 8.09 27.12 -5.15
CA ASP A 108 7.83 27.54 -3.78
C ASP A 108 6.42 28.19 -3.61
N THR A 109 5.61 28.23 -4.69
CA THR A 109 4.29 28.90 -4.68
C THR A 109 3.12 27.96 -4.43
N VAL A 110 3.40 26.71 -4.13
CA VAL A 110 2.37 25.67 -3.90
C VAL A 110 1.71 25.88 -2.55
N SER A 111 0.39 25.98 -2.54
CA SER A 111 -0.42 26.08 -1.31
C SER A 111 -1.45 24.94 -1.30
N PRO A 112 -1.10 23.76 -0.78
CA PRO A 112 -2.00 22.62 -0.73
C PRO A 112 -3.03 22.78 0.40
N PRO A 113 -4.22 22.15 0.29
CA PRO A 113 -5.12 22.01 1.42
C PRO A 113 -4.43 21.35 2.60
N GLU A 114 -4.73 21.80 3.82
CA GLU A 114 -4.13 21.26 5.05
C GLU A 114 -4.45 19.77 5.25
N SER A 115 -5.60 19.30 4.76
CA SER A 115 -6.07 17.91 4.92
C SER A 115 -5.63 16.95 3.81
N LYS A 116 -4.86 17.42 2.82
CA LYS A 116 -4.45 16.58 1.68
C LYS A 116 -2.94 16.51 1.54
N LEU A 117 -2.44 15.34 1.20
CA LEU A 117 -1.04 15.15 0.81
C LEU A 117 -0.76 15.86 -0.53
N LEU A 118 0.41 16.44 -0.69
CA LEU A 118 0.84 17.08 -1.94
C LEU A 118 0.79 16.12 -3.13
N ILE A 119 1.21 14.87 -2.91
CA ILE A 119 1.18 13.84 -3.94
C ILE A 119 -0.24 13.49 -4.43
N GLN A 120 -1.29 13.79 -3.65
CA GLN A 120 -2.69 13.63 -4.07
C GLN A 120 -3.18 14.80 -4.92
N VAL A 121 -2.67 16.01 -4.67
CA VAL A 121 -3.14 17.26 -5.28
C VAL A 121 -2.40 17.59 -6.56
N ARG A 122 -1.14 17.20 -6.66
CA ARG A 122 -0.23 17.55 -7.76
C ARG A 122 0.25 16.29 -8.47
N ARG A 123 -0.53 15.83 -9.45
CA ARG A 123 -0.16 14.71 -10.32
C ARG A 123 0.10 15.23 -11.74
N ASP A 124 1.30 15.00 -12.22
CA ASP A 124 1.69 15.25 -13.62
C ASP A 124 2.85 14.31 -13.95
N THR A 125 2.58 13.30 -14.75
CA THR A 125 3.53 12.24 -15.11
C THR A 125 4.80 12.77 -15.78
N LYS A 126 4.70 13.90 -16.50
CA LYS A 126 5.86 14.48 -17.19
C LYS A 126 6.67 15.39 -16.27
N ARG A 127 5.98 16.16 -15.42
CA ARG A 127 6.60 17.16 -14.56
C ARG A 127 7.08 16.56 -13.24
N TYR A 128 6.34 15.58 -12.71
CA TYR A 128 6.56 14.98 -11.39
C TYR A 128 6.54 13.44 -11.44
N PRO A 129 7.43 12.80 -12.22
CA PRO A 129 7.40 11.35 -12.42
C PRO A 129 7.62 10.56 -11.13
N GLU A 130 8.30 11.13 -10.13
CA GLU A 130 8.54 10.49 -8.84
C GLU A 130 7.25 10.39 -8.02
N ILE A 131 6.40 11.40 -8.05
CA ILE A 131 5.07 11.40 -7.42
C ILE A 131 4.23 10.29 -8.05
N GLU A 132 4.20 10.25 -9.38
CA GLU A 132 3.44 9.22 -10.10
C GLU A 132 3.93 7.82 -9.74
N GLY A 133 5.24 7.63 -9.58
CA GLY A 133 5.81 6.36 -9.13
C GLY A 133 5.27 5.91 -7.78
N ILE A 134 5.18 6.81 -6.79
CA ILE A 134 4.63 6.48 -5.46
C ILE A 134 3.14 6.14 -5.55
N VAL A 135 2.38 6.91 -6.32
CA VAL A 135 0.95 6.67 -6.48
C VAL A 135 0.70 5.36 -7.22
N GLN A 136 1.46 5.04 -8.27
CA GLN A 136 1.39 3.74 -8.95
C GLN A 136 1.72 2.57 -8.02
N TRP A 137 2.73 2.71 -7.15
CA TRP A 137 2.99 1.70 -6.13
C TRP A 137 1.76 1.49 -5.24
N ALA A 138 1.13 2.56 -4.79
CA ALA A 138 -0.07 2.48 -3.96
C ALA A 138 -1.26 1.88 -4.72
N GLU A 139 -1.47 2.24 -5.97
CA GLU A 139 -2.54 1.71 -6.85
C GLU A 139 -2.38 0.20 -7.09
N HIS A 140 -1.15 -0.30 -7.19
CA HIS A 140 -0.86 -1.74 -7.38
C HIS A 140 -0.72 -2.51 -6.06
N THR A 141 -0.84 -1.83 -4.91
CA THR A 141 -0.82 -2.50 -3.61
C THR A 141 -2.20 -3.05 -3.29
N SER A 142 -2.31 -4.36 -3.13
CA SER A 142 -3.54 -5.07 -2.76
C SER A 142 -3.34 -5.87 -1.49
N LEU A 143 -4.33 -5.84 -0.60
CA LEU A 143 -4.36 -6.60 0.64
C LEU A 143 -5.37 -7.73 0.53
N PHE A 144 -4.91 -8.97 0.67
CA PHE A 144 -5.76 -10.16 0.70
C PHE A 144 -5.84 -10.71 2.13
N VAL A 145 -7.08 -10.86 2.62
CA VAL A 145 -7.35 -11.45 3.94
C VAL A 145 -8.20 -12.70 3.75
N PHE A 146 -7.61 -13.87 4.01
CA PHE A 146 -8.24 -15.16 3.77
C PHE A 146 -9.17 -15.64 4.90
N SER A 147 -9.36 -14.88 5.97
CA SER A 147 -10.07 -15.33 7.17
C SER A 147 -11.58 -15.56 7.01
N ASN A 148 -12.22 -15.07 5.93
CA ASN A 148 -13.67 -15.07 5.77
C ASN A 148 -14.16 -15.40 4.35
N ILE A 149 -13.46 -16.27 3.63
CA ILE A 149 -13.84 -16.65 2.26
C ILE A 149 -15.19 -17.42 2.21
N THR A 150 -15.69 -17.89 3.35
CA THR A 150 -16.88 -18.77 3.42
C THR A 150 -18.18 -18.07 3.79
N THR A 151 -18.19 -16.79 4.11
CA THR A 151 -19.40 -16.11 4.58
C THR A 151 -19.69 -14.86 3.78
N SER A 152 -20.79 -14.91 3.02
CA SER A 152 -21.54 -13.77 2.44
C SER A 152 -20.74 -12.56 1.91
N PRO A 153 -21.02 -12.07 0.69
CA PRO A 153 -20.39 -10.86 0.13
C PRO A 153 -20.49 -9.60 1.03
N ASN A 154 -21.44 -9.59 1.96
CA ASN A 154 -21.68 -8.48 2.89
C ASN A 154 -20.82 -8.53 4.18
N SER A 155 -20.03 -9.58 4.40
CA SER A 155 -19.17 -9.74 5.58
C SER A 155 -17.70 -9.51 5.28
N LEU A 156 -17.35 -8.97 4.12
CA LEU A 156 -16.00 -8.52 3.85
C LEU A 156 -15.63 -7.44 4.87
N SER A 157 -14.59 -7.73 5.63
CA SER A 157 -13.99 -6.78 6.56
C SER A 157 -13.87 -5.41 5.89
N PRO A 158 -14.13 -4.29 6.59
CA PRO A 158 -13.96 -2.93 6.04
C PRO A 158 -12.56 -2.65 5.50
N TYR A 159 -11.65 -3.59 5.60
CA TYR A 159 -10.27 -3.55 5.14
C TYR A 159 -10.03 -4.15 3.75
N VAL A 160 -11.05 -4.64 3.05
CA VAL A 160 -10.92 -4.96 1.62
C VAL A 160 -11.04 -3.67 0.83
N ILE A 161 -9.91 -3.13 0.46
CA ILE A 161 -9.74 -1.81 -0.18
C ILE A 161 -10.02 -1.86 -1.69
N SER A 162 -10.73 -2.83 -2.21
CA SER A 162 -11.21 -2.80 -3.58
C SER A 162 -12.75 -2.82 -3.61
N LYS A 163 -13.32 -1.96 -4.45
CA LYS A 163 -14.76 -1.89 -4.69
C LYS A 163 -15.31 -3.13 -5.42
N GLU A 164 -14.44 -4.02 -5.88
CA GLU A 164 -14.79 -5.24 -6.59
C GLU A 164 -14.27 -6.47 -5.83
N PRO A 165 -14.98 -7.61 -5.88
CA PRO A 165 -14.51 -8.86 -5.30
C PRO A 165 -13.27 -9.34 -6.09
N LEU A 166 -12.08 -8.92 -5.67
CA LEU A 166 -10.81 -9.13 -6.36
C LEU A 166 -10.51 -10.61 -6.64
N LEU A 167 -10.86 -11.51 -5.72
CA LEU A 167 -10.59 -12.94 -5.90
C LEU A 167 -11.34 -13.53 -7.09
N PRO A 168 -12.66 -13.37 -7.26
CA PRO A 168 -13.36 -13.85 -8.45
C PRO A 168 -12.82 -13.25 -9.74
N VAL A 169 -12.54 -11.94 -9.76
CA VAL A 169 -12.00 -11.27 -10.96
C VAL A 169 -10.59 -11.77 -11.27
N MET A 170 -9.73 -11.97 -10.28
CA MET A 170 -8.40 -12.55 -10.50
C MET A 170 -8.50 -14.01 -10.98
N PHE A 171 -9.39 -14.82 -10.41
CA PHE A 171 -9.57 -16.21 -10.84
C PHE A 171 -10.15 -16.31 -12.25
N SER A 172 -11.04 -15.40 -12.66
CA SER A 172 -11.58 -15.38 -14.01
C SER A 172 -10.52 -14.98 -15.07
N SER A 173 -9.47 -14.26 -14.66
CA SER A 173 -8.40 -13.78 -15.54
C SER A 173 -7.22 -14.73 -15.68
N ILE A 174 -7.10 -15.77 -14.83
CA ILE A 174 -6.00 -16.75 -14.94
C ILE A 174 -6.28 -17.81 -16.02
N SER A 175 -5.22 -18.19 -16.75
CA SER A 175 -5.31 -19.25 -17.76
C SER A 175 -5.51 -20.63 -17.14
N ASP A 176 -5.96 -21.60 -17.94
CA ASP A 176 -6.12 -22.98 -17.48
C ASP A 176 -4.80 -23.58 -16.96
N ASP A 177 -3.67 -23.25 -17.59
CA ASP A 177 -2.34 -23.68 -17.13
C ASP A 177 -2.01 -23.11 -15.74
N GLN A 178 -2.37 -21.85 -15.49
CA GLN A 178 -2.20 -21.22 -14.18
C GLN A 178 -3.11 -21.83 -13.12
N ARG A 179 -4.35 -22.22 -13.50
CA ARG A 179 -5.28 -22.94 -12.61
C ARG A 179 -4.74 -24.31 -12.20
N GLU A 180 -4.22 -25.08 -13.15
CA GLU A 180 -3.60 -26.39 -12.88
C GLU A 180 -2.35 -26.25 -12.02
N MET A 181 -1.52 -25.24 -12.25
CA MET A 181 -0.35 -24.94 -11.42
C MET A 181 -0.76 -24.60 -9.99
N LEU A 182 -1.78 -23.74 -9.80
CA LEU A 182 -2.31 -23.40 -8.48
C LEU A 182 -2.86 -24.61 -7.75
N LYS A 183 -3.61 -25.47 -8.45
CA LYS A 183 -4.13 -26.72 -7.92
C LYS A 183 -2.99 -27.65 -7.46
N GLY A 184 -1.92 -27.78 -8.26
CA GLY A 184 -0.73 -28.54 -7.90
C GLY A 184 -0.09 -28.03 -6.61
N TYR A 185 0.12 -26.74 -6.47
CA TYR A 185 0.65 -26.14 -5.23
C TYR A 185 -0.24 -26.41 -4.02
N MET A 186 -1.56 -26.31 -4.18
CA MET A 186 -2.48 -26.57 -3.07
C MET A 186 -2.43 -28.05 -2.64
N GLN A 187 -2.32 -28.97 -3.60
CA GLN A 187 -2.16 -30.41 -3.33
C GLN A 187 -0.83 -30.72 -2.64
N GLU A 188 0.27 -30.10 -3.04
CA GLU A 188 1.58 -30.21 -2.36
C GLU A 188 1.51 -29.72 -0.91
N LEU A 189 0.68 -28.73 -0.63
CA LEU A 189 0.42 -28.23 0.73
C LEU A 189 -0.55 -29.12 1.54
N GLY A 190 -1.02 -30.23 0.96
CA GLY A 190 -1.88 -31.21 1.64
C GLY A 190 -3.38 -30.90 1.55
N TYR A 191 -3.81 -30.00 0.67
CA TYR A 191 -5.24 -29.74 0.43
C TYR A 191 -5.78 -30.69 -0.63
N ASP A 192 -6.93 -31.34 -0.36
CA ASP A 192 -7.64 -32.20 -1.35
C ASP A 192 -8.43 -31.32 -2.32
N VAL A 193 -7.74 -30.65 -3.25
CA VAL A 193 -8.33 -29.79 -4.27
C VAL A 193 -8.54 -30.59 -5.55
N LYS A 194 -9.80 -30.84 -5.92
CA LYS A 194 -10.17 -31.58 -7.14
C LYS A 194 -10.29 -30.65 -8.35
N ASP A 195 -10.82 -29.45 -8.16
CA ASP A 195 -11.03 -28.47 -9.23
C ASP A 195 -11.10 -27.05 -8.68
N ILE A 196 -10.73 -26.06 -9.49
CA ILE A 196 -10.83 -24.64 -9.18
C ILE A 196 -11.73 -24.01 -10.24
N LYS A 197 -12.95 -23.58 -9.86
CA LYS A 197 -13.96 -23.04 -10.76
C LYS A 197 -14.38 -21.65 -10.31
N ASP A 198 -14.71 -20.81 -11.32
CA ASP A 198 -15.44 -19.58 -11.08
C ASP A 198 -16.91 -19.92 -10.72
N TYR A 199 -17.40 -19.34 -9.63
CA TYR A 199 -18.80 -19.32 -9.32
C TYR A 199 -19.37 -17.96 -9.73
N GLU A 200 -20.22 -17.94 -10.74
CA GLU A 200 -21.10 -16.80 -10.94
C GLU A 200 -22.08 -16.75 -9.77
N LEU A 201 -21.97 -15.70 -8.95
CA LEU A 201 -22.98 -15.41 -7.93
C LEU A 201 -24.21 -14.87 -8.65
N SER A 202 -25.21 -15.75 -8.83
CA SER A 202 -26.55 -15.40 -9.32
C SER A 202 -27.35 -14.58 -8.31
#